data_c1d5d8b20588e382a326ad65f0743006
#
_entry.id   c1d5d8b20588e382a326ad65f0743006
#
_cell.length_a   1.000
_cell.length_b   1.000
_cell.length_c   1.000
_cell.angle_alpha   90.00
_cell.angle_beta   90.00
_cell.angle_gamma   90.00
#
_symmetry.space_group_name_H-M   'P 1'
#
loop_
_entity.id
_entity.type
_entity.pdbx_description
1 polymer ?
#
loop_
_entity_poly.entity_id
_entity_poly.type
_entity_poly.pdbx_seq_one_letter_code
_entity_poly.pdbx_strand_id
1 'polypeptide(L)'
;VDAARAAGELMRRHRRAPKRVHAATQHDLKLELDVRCQRLIERRLRAAFPDWGMLGEEGSVSAAAGPRWVVDPIDGTVNFAYGIPHACVSIALEVPAPEPARRPVVGVVYDPFCEELWTALRGQPARLNGRVVRVSERTRLAEAIVSLGAGKRLRAIRHMVEALAGLVHRVRKLRSMGSAALALAYVASGRFDAYAEIGLHWWDIAAGGLLVECAGGRFEVREHPDAGFELLAHNGRLGPRLKRLLPPVPPQT
;
A
#
# COMPACT_ATOMS: atom_id res chain seq x y z
N VAL A 1 -1.61 -4.35 15.54
CA VAL A 1 -2.10 -2.98 15.81
C VAL A 1 -1.09 -2.20 16.62
N ASP A 2 -0.68 -2.67 17.81
CA ASP A 2 0.18 -1.92 18.73
C ASP A 2 1.55 -1.53 18.13
N ALA A 3 2.13 -2.41 17.32
CA ALA A 3 3.37 -2.12 16.59
C ALA A 3 3.18 -0.96 15.59
N ALA A 4 2.06 -0.96 14.84
CA ALA A 4 1.74 0.11 13.88
C ALA A 4 1.49 1.45 14.60
N ARG A 5 0.74 1.45 15.69
CA ARG A 5 0.50 2.66 16.51
C ARG A 5 1.80 3.21 17.09
N ALA A 6 2.69 2.35 17.58
CA ALA A 6 3.97 2.80 18.15
C ALA A 6 4.88 3.44 17.09
N ALA A 7 4.94 2.86 15.89
CA ALA A 7 5.71 3.45 14.78
C ALA A 7 5.06 4.77 14.30
N GLY A 8 3.73 4.81 14.16
CA GLY A 8 3.02 6.03 13.81
C GLY A 8 3.19 7.15 14.83
N GLU A 9 3.23 6.84 16.12
CA GLU A 9 3.54 7.84 17.14
C GLU A 9 4.98 8.37 17.00
N LEU A 10 5.94 7.51 16.66
CA LEU A 10 7.30 7.94 16.35
C LEU A 10 7.33 8.88 15.13
N MET A 11 6.56 8.58 14.08
CA MET A 11 6.37 9.46 12.92
C MET A 11 5.79 10.83 13.34
N ARG A 12 4.71 10.85 14.14
CA ARG A 12 4.07 12.10 14.61
C ARG A 12 5.06 13.00 15.35
N ARG A 13 5.83 12.42 16.29
CA ARG A 13 6.84 13.17 17.06
C ARG A 13 7.91 13.79 16.19
N HIS A 14 8.28 13.12 15.10
CA HIS A 14 9.31 13.57 14.19
C HIS A 14 8.78 14.34 12.98
N ARG A 15 7.47 14.61 12.87
CA ARG A 15 6.86 15.27 11.70
C ARG A 15 7.52 16.60 11.36
N ARG A 16 7.82 17.43 12.37
CA ARG A 16 8.42 18.77 12.20
C ARG A 16 9.94 18.81 12.43
N ALA A 17 10.53 17.70 12.84
CA ALA A 17 11.97 17.61 13.04
C ALA A 17 12.72 17.61 11.69
N PRO A 18 13.96 18.11 11.64
CA PRO A 18 14.82 17.96 10.47
C PRO A 18 14.92 16.49 10.08
N LYS A 19 14.76 16.17 8.79
CA LYS A 19 14.84 14.81 8.28
C LYS A 19 16.28 14.49 7.91
N ARG A 20 16.85 13.47 8.55
CA ARG A 20 18.14 12.92 8.14
C ARG A 20 17.91 11.93 7.01
N VAL A 21 18.31 12.31 5.81
CA VAL A 21 18.25 11.47 4.61
C VAL A 21 19.41 10.49 4.67
N HIS A 22 19.11 9.21 4.61
CA HIS A 22 20.08 8.11 4.57
C HIS A 22 20.54 7.82 3.13
N ALA A 23 19.59 7.85 2.18
CA ALA A 23 19.85 7.74 0.76
C ALA A 23 18.81 8.54 -0.03
N ALA A 24 19.20 9.09 -1.17
CA ALA A 24 18.31 9.84 -2.06
C ALA A 24 18.59 9.48 -3.51
N THR A 25 17.52 9.35 -4.31
CA THR A 25 17.54 9.33 -5.77
C THR A 25 16.60 10.40 -6.29
N GLN A 26 16.51 10.60 -7.60
CA GLN A 26 15.57 11.56 -8.19
C GLN A 26 14.11 11.30 -7.78
N HIS A 27 13.74 10.04 -7.57
CA HIS A 27 12.35 9.63 -7.34
C HIS A 27 12.11 8.91 -6.01
N ASP A 28 13.13 8.87 -5.12
CA ASP A 28 13.03 8.14 -3.85
C ASP A 28 13.91 8.75 -2.76
N LEU A 29 13.42 8.65 -1.52
CA LEU A 29 14.13 9.05 -0.33
C LEU A 29 14.07 7.94 0.72
N LYS A 30 15.21 7.67 1.36
CA LYS A 30 15.29 6.83 2.57
C LYS A 30 15.72 7.67 3.75
N LEU A 31 14.97 7.60 4.82
CA LEU A 31 15.24 8.37 6.03
C LEU A 31 15.79 7.46 7.14
N GLU A 32 16.60 8.01 8.02
CA GLU A 32 16.99 7.31 9.25
C GLU A 32 15.76 6.86 10.07
N LEU A 33 14.66 7.59 9.95
CA LEU A 33 13.43 7.28 10.67
C LEU A 33 12.74 6.01 10.17
N ASP A 34 12.83 5.68 8.87
CA ASP A 34 12.29 4.43 8.30
C ASP A 34 12.91 3.23 9.02
N VAL A 35 14.24 3.23 9.12
CA VAL A 35 15.00 2.17 9.83
C VAL A 35 14.62 2.10 11.32
N ARG A 36 14.44 3.26 11.98
CA ARG A 36 14.04 3.30 13.39
C ARG A 36 12.61 2.79 13.60
N CYS A 37 11.69 3.15 12.73
CA CYS A 37 10.30 2.65 12.75
C CYS A 37 10.28 1.14 12.51
N GLN A 38 11.01 0.64 11.51
CA GLN A 38 11.09 -0.79 11.25
C GLN A 38 11.64 -1.56 12.44
N ARG A 39 12.77 -1.15 13.02
CA ARG A 39 13.34 -1.79 14.21
C ARG A 39 12.39 -1.80 15.41
N LEU A 40 11.58 -0.74 15.58
CA LEU A 40 10.55 -0.69 16.62
C LEU A 40 9.45 -1.71 16.38
N ILE A 41 8.96 -1.82 15.14
CA ILE A 41 7.95 -2.79 14.72
C ILE A 41 8.49 -4.21 14.92
N GLU A 42 9.68 -4.51 14.39
CA GLU A 42 10.33 -5.82 14.52
C GLU A 42 10.47 -6.27 15.97
N ARG A 43 11.00 -5.41 16.83
CA ARG A 43 11.16 -5.74 18.25
C ARG A 43 9.83 -6.12 18.91
N ARG A 44 8.75 -5.40 18.60
CA ARG A 44 7.42 -5.68 19.16
C ARG A 44 6.83 -6.98 18.60
N LEU A 45 6.98 -7.20 17.31
CA LEU A 45 6.46 -8.41 16.67
C LEU A 45 7.24 -9.65 17.09
N ARG A 46 8.57 -9.59 17.15
CA ARG A 46 9.41 -10.71 17.62
C ARG A 46 9.20 -11.04 19.10
N ALA A 47 8.91 -10.05 19.95
CA ALA A 47 8.60 -10.31 21.35
C ALA A 47 7.32 -11.14 21.52
N ALA A 48 6.34 -10.99 20.61
CA ALA A 48 5.09 -11.73 20.65
C ALA A 48 5.11 -13.02 19.79
N PHE A 49 5.94 -13.04 18.73
CA PHE A 49 5.99 -14.11 17.72
C PHE A 49 7.45 -14.37 17.31
N PRO A 50 8.27 -14.98 18.21
CA PRO A 50 9.71 -15.09 18.01
C PRO A 50 10.11 -15.95 16.80
N ASP A 51 9.30 -16.96 16.47
CA ASP A 51 9.59 -17.93 15.41
C ASP A 51 9.09 -17.53 14.02
N TRP A 52 8.40 -16.38 13.91
CA TRP A 52 7.84 -15.95 12.63
C TRP A 52 8.84 -15.13 11.82
N GLY A 53 8.81 -15.34 10.50
CA GLY A 53 9.66 -14.61 9.55
C GLY A 53 9.28 -13.13 9.44
N MET A 54 10.14 -12.37 8.75
CA MET A 54 9.89 -10.97 8.43
C MET A 54 10.44 -10.61 7.06
N LEU A 55 9.64 -9.86 6.31
CA LEU A 55 9.99 -9.17 5.08
C LEU A 55 9.75 -7.68 5.31
N GLY A 56 10.79 -6.89 5.44
CA GLY A 56 10.70 -5.45 5.63
C GLY A 56 11.39 -4.68 4.53
N GLU A 57 10.95 -3.46 4.25
CA GLU A 57 11.56 -2.56 3.28
C GLU A 57 13.02 -2.26 3.64
N GLU A 58 13.33 -2.06 4.91
CA GLU A 58 14.66 -1.68 5.40
C GLU A 58 15.55 -2.88 5.75
N GLY A 59 15.44 -3.97 4.97
CA GLY A 59 16.47 -5.01 4.90
C GLY A 59 16.31 -6.22 5.82
N SER A 60 15.16 -6.44 6.43
CA SER A 60 14.92 -7.64 7.23
C SER A 60 14.30 -8.75 6.39
N VAL A 61 15.12 -9.70 5.99
CA VAL A 61 14.64 -10.94 5.38
C VAL A 61 15.03 -12.09 6.27
N SER A 62 14.08 -12.66 7.02
CA SER A 62 14.26 -13.97 7.64
C SER A 62 13.44 -15.00 6.87
N ALA A 63 14.12 -15.99 6.31
CA ALA A 63 13.49 -17.09 5.60
C ALA A 63 12.88 -18.07 6.62
N ALA A 64 11.65 -17.82 7.05
CA ALA A 64 10.88 -18.82 7.78
C ALA A 64 10.00 -19.60 6.81
N ALA A 65 9.96 -20.92 6.92
CA ALA A 65 9.00 -21.74 6.19
C ALA A 65 7.55 -21.49 6.66
N GLY A 66 7.37 -20.95 7.87
CA GLY A 66 6.09 -20.62 8.50
C GLY A 66 5.53 -19.23 8.17
N PRO A 67 4.67 -18.69 9.04
CA PRO A 67 4.15 -17.34 8.91
C PRO A 67 5.26 -16.29 8.87
N ARG A 68 5.04 -15.19 8.14
CA ARG A 68 5.95 -14.04 8.15
C ARG A 68 5.20 -12.70 8.15
N TRP A 69 5.76 -11.73 8.83
CA TRP A 69 5.33 -10.35 8.78
C TRP A 69 5.87 -9.68 7.52
N VAL A 70 5.06 -8.84 6.91
CA VAL A 70 5.43 -7.97 5.78
C VAL A 70 5.24 -6.54 6.24
N VAL A 71 6.29 -5.73 6.20
CA VAL A 71 6.32 -4.42 6.88
C VAL A 71 6.87 -3.35 5.94
N ASP A 72 6.08 -2.30 5.76
CA ASP A 72 6.53 -0.99 5.33
C ASP A 72 6.43 -0.03 6.53
N PRO A 73 7.55 0.46 7.05
CA PRO A 73 7.56 1.29 8.24
C PRO A 73 7.01 2.70 8.01
N ILE A 74 7.19 3.26 6.80
CA ILE A 74 6.68 4.58 6.38
C ILE A 74 6.33 4.56 4.89
N ASP A 75 5.18 4.02 4.51
CA ASP A 75 4.67 4.18 3.15
C ASP A 75 4.33 5.65 2.89
N GLY A 76 4.93 6.23 1.85
CA GLY A 76 4.89 7.65 1.57
C GLY A 76 6.06 8.43 2.16
N THR A 77 7.26 7.86 2.19
CA THR A 77 8.49 8.46 2.74
C THR A 77 8.80 9.85 2.15
N VAL A 78 8.58 10.05 0.84
CA VAL A 78 8.77 11.38 0.21
C VAL A 78 7.79 12.39 0.79
N ASN A 79 6.51 12.05 0.91
CA ASN A 79 5.51 12.93 1.54
C ASN A 79 5.93 13.30 2.96
N PHE A 80 6.32 12.31 3.74
CA PHE A 80 6.74 12.52 5.11
C PHE A 80 7.99 13.42 5.20
N ALA A 81 8.98 13.22 4.31
CA ALA A 81 10.20 14.02 4.26
C ALA A 81 9.90 15.51 3.99
N TYR A 82 8.94 15.78 3.11
CA TYR A 82 8.50 17.14 2.77
C TYR A 82 7.44 17.71 3.72
N GLY A 83 7.10 16.99 4.80
CA GLY A 83 6.13 17.46 5.80
C GLY A 83 4.67 17.35 5.36
N ILE A 84 4.40 16.70 4.23
CA ILE A 84 3.05 16.41 3.75
C ILE A 84 2.46 15.31 4.65
N PRO A 85 1.31 15.53 5.32
CA PRO A 85 0.73 14.57 6.25
C PRO A 85 -0.06 13.48 5.53
N HIS A 86 0.60 12.77 4.59
CA HIS A 86 0.03 11.67 3.82
C HIS A 86 1.07 10.55 3.70
N ALA A 87 1.23 9.84 4.80
CA ALA A 87 2.10 8.68 4.94
C ALA A 87 1.54 7.79 6.06
N CYS A 88 1.84 6.50 6.03
CA CYS A 88 1.29 5.54 6.99
C CYS A 88 2.29 4.42 7.32
N VAL A 89 1.92 3.61 8.30
CA VAL A 89 2.57 2.33 8.61
C VAL A 89 1.73 1.22 7.99
N SER A 90 2.36 0.32 7.23
CA SER A 90 1.72 -0.84 6.61
C SER A 90 2.31 -2.14 7.18
N ILE A 91 1.47 -3.01 7.74
CA ILE A 91 1.88 -4.30 8.31
C ILE A 91 0.91 -5.37 7.86
N ALA A 92 1.41 -6.45 7.23
CA ALA A 92 0.64 -7.64 6.96
C ALA A 92 1.26 -8.86 7.65
N LEU A 93 0.42 -9.85 7.95
CA LEU A 93 0.84 -11.21 8.24
C LEU A 93 0.42 -12.07 7.08
N GLU A 94 1.37 -12.83 6.52
CA GLU A 94 1.07 -13.85 5.53
C GLU A 94 1.47 -15.24 6.00
N VAL A 95 0.72 -16.21 5.50
CA VAL A 95 0.95 -17.63 5.78
C VAL A 95 1.24 -18.37 4.49
N PRO A 96 1.97 -19.50 4.55
CA PRO A 96 2.12 -20.40 3.41
C PRO A 96 0.75 -20.79 2.83
N ALA A 97 0.66 -20.89 1.52
CA ALA A 97 -0.55 -21.31 0.80
C ALA A 97 -0.14 -22.08 -0.47
N PRO A 98 -1.03 -22.94 -1.01
CA PRO A 98 -0.72 -23.68 -2.24
C PRO A 98 -0.50 -22.75 -3.44
N GLU A 99 -1.38 -21.77 -3.62
CA GLU A 99 -1.34 -20.78 -4.72
C GLU A 99 -2.09 -19.52 -4.32
N PRO A 100 -1.47 -18.34 -4.35
CA PRO A 100 0.00 -18.15 -4.45
C PRO A 100 0.73 -18.76 -3.25
N ALA A 101 2.03 -19.03 -3.36
CA ALA A 101 2.84 -19.71 -2.32
C ALA A 101 2.71 -19.11 -0.91
N ARG A 102 2.25 -17.87 -0.81
CA ARG A 102 1.90 -17.17 0.44
C ARG A 102 0.69 -16.27 0.21
N ARG A 103 -0.11 -16.07 1.26
CA ARG A 103 -1.24 -15.14 1.22
C ARG A 103 -1.35 -14.34 2.52
N PRO A 104 -1.68 -13.04 2.44
CA PRO A 104 -1.98 -12.23 3.61
C PRO A 104 -3.25 -12.73 4.33
N VAL A 105 -3.17 -12.82 5.65
CA VAL A 105 -4.30 -13.19 6.53
C VAL A 105 -4.65 -12.10 7.54
N VAL A 106 -3.69 -11.21 7.87
CA VAL A 106 -3.92 -10.00 8.65
C VAL A 106 -3.36 -8.82 7.87
N GLY A 107 -4.07 -7.71 7.85
CA GLY A 107 -3.63 -6.44 7.29
C GLY A 107 -3.92 -5.30 8.25
N VAL A 108 -2.94 -4.42 8.43
CA VAL A 108 -3.03 -3.20 9.25
C VAL A 108 -2.40 -2.06 8.47
N VAL A 109 -3.16 -0.99 8.24
CA VAL A 109 -2.66 0.28 7.73
C VAL A 109 -3.02 1.35 8.76
N TYR A 110 -2.04 2.13 9.20
CA TYR A 110 -2.25 3.18 10.19
C TYR A 110 -1.71 4.52 9.70
N ASP A 111 -2.63 5.47 9.47
CA ASP A 111 -2.31 6.88 9.25
C ASP A 111 -2.23 7.60 10.60
N PRO A 112 -1.04 7.99 11.06
CA PRO A 112 -0.88 8.65 12.34
C PRO A 112 -1.29 10.13 12.33
N PHE A 113 -1.49 10.73 11.16
CA PHE A 113 -1.83 12.15 11.02
C PHE A 113 -3.34 12.39 11.09
N CYS A 114 -4.12 11.45 10.53
CA CYS A 114 -5.58 11.43 10.62
C CYS A 114 -6.10 10.55 11.77
N GLU A 115 -5.21 9.82 12.47
CA GLU A 115 -5.57 8.83 13.50
C GLU A 115 -6.52 7.74 12.96
N GLU A 116 -6.32 7.36 11.69
CA GLU A 116 -7.11 6.35 11.00
C GLU A 116 -6.38 5.01 11.00
N LEU A 117 -7.02 3.99 11.57
CA LEU A 117 -6.51 2.64 11.65
C LEU A 117 -7.42 1.71 10.86
N TRP A 118 -6.95 1.24 9.71
CA TRP A 118 -7.60 0.18 8.96
C TRP A 118 -7.07 -1.19 9.38
N THR A 119 -7.98 -2.13 9.56
CA THR A 119 -7.63 -3.51 9.91
C THR A 119 -8.44 -4.50 9.07
N ALA A 120 -7.79 -5.58 8.65
CA ALA A 120 -8.42 -6.71 8.00
C ALA A 120 -7.95 -8.02 8.61
N LEU A 121 -8.87 -8.96 8.74
CA LEU A 121 -8.61 -10.37 9.01
C LEU A 121 -9.30 -11.15 7.90
N ARG A 122 -8.58 -12.02 7.21
CA ARG A 122 -9.13 -12.80 6.10
C ARG A 122 -10.39 -13.56 6.53
N GLY A 123 -11.44 -13.44 5.74
CA GLY A 123 -12.76 -13.99 6.04
C GLY A 123 -13.64 -13.13 6.95
N GLN A 124 -13.14 -11.96 7.38
CA GLN A 124 -13.90 -10.98 8.16
C GLN A 124 -14.01 -9.65 7.40
N PRO A 125 -15.05 -8.83 7.67
CA PRO A 125 -15.14 -7.49 7.07
C PRO A 125 -13.98 -6.58 7.50
N ALA A 126 -13.45 -5.80 6.56
CA ALA A 126 -12.47 -4.74 6.85
C ALA A 126 -13.06 -3.66 7.78
N ARG A 127 -12.22 -3.05 8.59
CA ARG A 127 -12.64 -2.04 9.58
C ARG A 127 -11.74 -0.80 9.54
N LEU A 128 -12.35 0.36 9.72
CA LEU A 128 -11.69 1.63 10.00
C LEU A 128 -12.06 2.06 11.42
N ASN A 129 -11.07 2.21 12.28
CA ASN A 129 -11.26 2.54 13.70
C ASN A 129 -12.34 1.67 14.37
N GLY A 130 -12.32 0.36 14.09
CA GLY A 130 -13.27 -0.63 14.61
C GLY A 130 -14.61 -0.71 13.87
N ARG A 131 -14.98 0.26 13.04
CA ARG A 131 -16.22 0.26 12.26
C ARG A 131 -16.03 -0.45 10.93
N VAL A 132 -16.98 -1.30 10.56
CA VAL A 132 -16.96 -2.00 9.26
C VAL A 132 -16.98 -0.99 8.12
N VAL A 133 -16.07 -1.19 7.16
CA VAL A 133 -16.03 -0.42 5.90
C VAL A 133 -16.23 -1.31 4.69
N ARG A 134 -16.66 -0.71 3.60
CA ARG A 134 -16.89 -1.38 2.32
C ARG A 134 -16.42 -0.48 1.19
N VAL A 135 -16.05 -1.10 0.07
CA VAL A 135 -15.81 -0.38 -1.18
C VAL A 135 -17.05 0.37 -1.65
N SER A 136 -16.88 1.35 -2.50
CA SER A 136 -17.99 2.12 -3.06
C SER A 136 -18.91 1.27 -3.94
N GLU A 137 -20.14 1.74 -4.11
CA GLU A 137 -21.13 1.10 -4.99
C GLU A 137 -21.24 1.75 -6.37
N ARG A 138 -20.38 2.70 -6.70
CA ARG A 138 -20.41 3.43 -7.98
C ARG A 138 -20.18 2.48 -9.16
N THR A 139 -21.01 2.65 -10.19
CA THR A 139 -20.97 1.84 -11.41
C THR A 139 -20.58 2.64 -12.65
N ARG A 140 -20.52 3.98 -12.54
CA ARG A 140 -20.23 4.89 -13.65
C ARG A 140 -18.86 5.53 -13.47
N LEU A 141 -18.00 5.47 -14.49
CA LEU A 141 -16.69 6.11 -14.46
C LEU A 141 -16.77 7.63 -14.19
N ALA A 142 -17.77 8.29 -14.77
CA ALA A 142 -18.00 9.73 -14.57
C ALA A 142 -18.24 10.15 -13.11
N GLU A 143 -18.51 9.19 -12.23
CA GLU A 143 -18.70 9.41 -10.79
C GLU A 143 -17.47 8.99 -9.98
N ALA A 144 -16.53 8.29 -10.61
CA ALA A 144 -15.42 7.65 -9.94
C ALA A 144 -14.28 8.62 -9.59
N ILE A 145 -13.68 8.39 -8.43
CA ILE A 145 -12.37 8.93 -8.07
C ILE A 145 -11.36 7.79 -8.21
N VAL A 146 -10.41 7.96 -9.11
CA VAL A 146 -9.36 6.98 -9.37
C VAL A 146 -8.01 7.54 -8.92
N SER A 147 -7.25 6.75 -8.17
CA SER A 147 -5.86 7.07 -7.84
C SER A 147 -4.92 6.37 -8.81
N LEU A 148 -3.91 7.10 -9.27
CA LEU A 148 -2.80 6.57 -10.05
C LEU A 148 -1.50 6.84 -9.30
N GLY A 149 -0.68 5.81 -9.14
CA GLY A 149 0.66 5.96 -8.63
C GLY A 149 1.70 5.92 -9.75
N ALA A 150 2.86 6.46 -9.49
CA ALA A 150 4.00 6.44 -10.39
C ALA A 150 5.18 5.78 -9.69
N GLY A 151 5.50 4.57 -10.09
CA GLY A 151 6.71 3.91 -9.61
C GLY A 151 7.98 4.72 -9.94
N LYS A 152 9.08 4.37 -9.29
CA LYS A 152 10.36 5.12 -9.32
C LYS A 152 11.10 5.04 -10.68
N ARG A 153 10.73 4.12 -11.57
CA ARG A 153 11.38 3.89 -12.87
C ARG A 153 10.68 4.65 -14.01
N LEU A 154 11.44 5.15 -14.96
CA LEU A 154 10.92 5.90 -16.11
C LEU A 154 9.78 5.16 -16.86
N ARG A 155 9.88 3.83 -16.96
CA ARG A 155 8.84 2.98 -17.57
C ARG A 155 7.51 3.08 -16.81
N ALA A 156 7.54 3.01 -15.48
CA ALA A 156 6.34 3.13 -14.64
C ALA A 156 5.74 4.54 -14.74
N ILE A 157 6.59 5.57 -14.82
CA ILE A 157 6.16 6.96 -15.02
C ILE A 157 5.47 7.14 -16.37
N ARG A 158 6.04 6.59 -17.47
CA ARG A 158 5.41 6.63 -18.81
C ARG A 158 4.05 5.94 -18.80
N HIS A 159 3.97 4.74 -18.22
CA HIS A 159 2.70 4.01 -18.10
C HIS A 159 1.65 4.82 -17.31
N MET A 160 2.04 5.46 -16.22
CA MET A 160 1.14 6.33 -15.45
C MET A 160 0.64 7.52 -16.28
N VAL A 161 1.50 8.15 -17.08
CA VAL A 161 1.12 9.27 -17.98
C VAL A 161 0.09 8.81 -19.01
N GLU A 162 0.30 7.64 -19.63
CA GLU A 162 -0.66 7.06 -20.58
C GLU A 162 -1.99 6.70 -19.89
N ALA A 163 -1.95 6.09 -18.69
CA ALA A 163 -3.14 5.80 -17.91
C ALA A 163 -3.91 7.08 -17.55
N LEU A 164 -3.19 8.14 -17.16
CA LEU A 164 -3.77 9.46 -16.87
C LEU A 164 -4.49 10.01 -18.10
N ALA A 165 -3.84 10.01 -19.27
CA ALA A 165 -4.43 10.48 -20.54
C ALA A 165 -5.69 9.68 -20.90
N GLY A 166 -5.69 8.37 -20.67
CA GLY A 166 -6.86 7.51 -20.88
C GLY A 166 -8.03 7.76 -19.96
N LEU A 167 -7.79 8.24 -18.73
CA LEU A 167 -8.81 8.34 -17.68
C LEU A 167 -9.29 9.76 -17.41
N VAL A 168 -8.47 10.80 -17.64
CA VAL A 168 -8.71 12.17 -17.16
C VAL A 168 -10.07 12.76 -17.60
N HIS A 169 -10.52 12.46 -18.81
CA HIS A 169 -11.80 12.93 -19.34
C HIS A 169 -12.99 11.99 -19.06
N ARG A 170 -12.75 10.85 -18.42
CA ARG A 170 -13.75 9.79 -18.23
C ARG A 170 -14.18 9.60 -16.78
N VAL A 171 -13.34 10.02 -15.85
CA VAL A 171 -13.59 9.89 -14.41
C VAL A 171 -13.92 11.23 -13.77
N ARG A 172 -14.54 11.21 -12.61
CA ARG A 172 -14.86 12.45 -11.87
C ARG A 172 -13.59 13.20 -11.47
N LYS A 173 -12.61 12.49 -10.92
CA LYS A 173 -11.29 13.05 -10.55
C LYS A 173 -10.23 11.99 -10.54
N LEU A 174 -9.01 12.39 -10.89
CA LEU A 174 -7.79 11.65 -10.67
C LEU A 174 -7.07 12.17 -9.43
N ARG A 175 -6.34 11.27 -8.78
CA ARG A 175 -5.44 11.57 -7.66
C ARG A 175 -4.11 10.88 -7.89
N SER A 176 -3.03 11.51 -7.43
CA SER A 176 -1.72 10.87 -7.25
C SER A 176 -1.20 11.33 -5.89
N MET A 177 -1.24 10.42 -4.91
CA MET A 177 -1.11 10.79 -3.51
C MET A 177 0.24 10.38 -2.90
N GLY A 178 0.98 9.45 -3.52
CA GLY A 178 2.34 9.06 -3.09
C GLY A 178 2.39 8.16 -1.84
N SER A 179 1.34 7.39 -1.59
CA SER A 179 1.26 6.33 -0.58
C SER A 179 0.36 5.24 -1.11
N ALA A 180 0.92 4.06 -1.39
CA ALA A 180 0.18 2.94 -1.96
C ALA A 180 -0.76 2.29 -0.94
N ALA A 181 -0.30 2.10 0.29
CA ALA A 181 -1.11 1.52 1.34
C ALA A 181 -2.31 2.39 1.72
N LEU A 182 -2.15 3.74 1.77
CA LEU A 182 -3.28 4.65 1.98
C LEU A 182 -4.24 4.67 0.78
N ALA A 183 -3.73 4.63 -0.45
CA ALA A 183 -4.59 4.57 -1.63
C ALA A 183 -5.46 3.30 -1.61
N LEU A 184 -4.90 2.14 -1.25
CA LEU A 184 -5.63 0.89 -1.06
C LEU A 184 -6.65 0.96 0.10
N ALA A 185 -6.26 1.55 1.23
CA ALA A 185 -7.15 1.77 2.37
C ALA A 185 -8.34 2.68 2.00
N TYR A 186 -8.10 3.67 1.13
CA TYR A 186 -9.15 4.56 0.61
C TYR A 186 -10.08 3.83 -0.39
N VAL A 187 -9.56 2.89 -1.18
CA VAL A 187 -10.43 2.00 -1.98
C VAL A 187 -11.27 1.12 -1.07
N ALA A 188 -10.67 0.49 -0.06
CA ALA A 188 -11.39 -0.37 0.89
C ALA A 188 -12.49 0.37 1.67
N SER A 189 -12.33 1.67 1.92
CA SER A 189 -13.32 2.50 2.62
C SER A 189 -14.25 3.29 1.68
N GLY A 190 -14.24 3.03 0.37
CA GLY A 190 -15.12 3.66 -0.61
C GLY A 190 -14.83 5.14 -0.90
N ARG A 191 -13.71 5.68 -0.40
CA ARG A 191 -13.25 7.04 -0.69
C ARG A 191 -12.71 7.16 -2.11
N PHE A 192 -11.96 6.14 -2.57
CA PHE A 192 -11.60 5.94 -3.96
C PHE A 192 -12.37 4.76 -4.54
N ASP A 193 -12.55 4.76 -5.85
CA ASP A 193 -13.22 3.69 -6.57
C ASP A 193 -12.23 2.70 -7.17
N ALA A 194 -11.02 3.17 -7.43
CA ALA A 194 -9.92 2.35 -7.90
C ALA A 194 -8.56 3.00 -7.60
N TYR A 195 -7.53 2.15 -7.62
CA TYR A 195 -6.13 2.51 -7.58
C TYR A 195 -5.35 1.62 -8.53
N ALA A 196 -4.46 2.21 -9.34
CA ALA A 196 -3.55 1.50 -10.24
C ALA A 196 -2.15 2.08 -10.16
N GLU A 197 -1.15 1.20 -10.13
CA GLU A 197 0.28 1.54 -10.13
C GLU A 197 1.13 0.37 -10.60
N ILE A 198 2.33 0.68 -11.11
CA ILE A 198 3.38 -0.28 -11.47
C ILE A 198 4.67 0.08 -10.77
N GLY A 199 5.44 -0.92 -10.39
CA GLY A 199 6.76 -0.73 -9.77
C GLY A 199 6.70 -0.71 -8.25
N LEU A 200 5.66 -1.29 -7.69
CA LEU A 200 5.47 -1.46 -6.26
C LEU A 200 6.26 -2.66 -5.72
N HIS A 201 6.53 -2.62 -4.43
CA HIS A 201 7.02 -3.77 -3.68
C HIS A 201 5.88 -4.45 -2.90
N TRP A 202 6.12 -5.67 -2.44
CA TRP A 202 5.09 -6.43 -1.74
C TRP A 202 4.68 -5.79 -0.41
N TRP A 203 5.60 -5.15 0.29
CA TRP A 203 5.32 -4.45 1.55
C TRP A 203 4.42 -3.22 1.37
N ASP A 204 4.43 -2.56 0.21
CA ASP A 204 3.56 -1.43 -0.11
C ASP A 204 2.09 -1.85 -0.20
N ILE A 205 1.82 -3.13 -0.59
CA ILE A 205 0.49 -3.55 -1.05
C ILE A 205 -0.14 -4.73 -0.28
N ALA A 206 0.64 -5.52 0.44
CA ALA A 206 0.14 -6.74 1.08
C ALA A 206 -0.99 -6.47 2.09
N ALA A 207 -0.83 -5.48 2.97
CA ALA A 207 -1.86 -5.12 3.95
C ALA A 207 -3.07 -4.46 3.28
N GLY A 208 -2.82 -3.47 2.40
CA GLY A 208 -3.86 -2.74 1.68
C GLY A 208 -4.68 -3.62 0.74
N GLY A 209 -4.03 -4.58 0.08
CA GLY A 209 -4.70 -5.56 -0.78
C GLY A 209 -5.72 -6.40 -0.01
N LEU A 210 -5.33 -6.91 1.16
CA LEU A 210 -6.25 -7.65 2.03
C LEU A 210 -7.40 -6.76 2.52
N LEU A 211 -7.15 -5.49 2.82
CA LEU A 211 -8.22 -4.54 3.18
C LEU A 211 -9.25 -4.43 2.07
N VAL A 212 -8.81 -4.27 0.81
CA VAL A 212 -9.71 -4.16 -0.35
C VAL A 212 -10.54 -5.43 -0.52
N GLU A 213 -9.93 -6.61 -0.44
CA GLU A 213 -10.64 -7.90 -0.53
C GLU A 213 -11.67 -8.05 0.59
N CYS A 214 -11.29 -7.78 1.83
CA CYS A 214 -12.16 -7.87 3.01
C CYS A 214 -13.28 -6.81 3.02
N ALA A 215 -13.12 -5.73 2.24
CA ALA A 215 -14.15 -4.70 2.03
C ALA A 215 -15.09 -5.02 0.85
N GLY A 216 -14.92 -6.15 0.17
CA GLY A 216 -15.74 -6.59 -0.97
C GLY A 216 -15.26 -6.04 -2.33
N GLY A 217 -14.08 -5.47 -2.38
CA GLY A 217 -13.43 -5.05 -3.62
C GLY A 217 -12.68 -6.16 -4.34
N ARG A 218 -11.93 -5.76 -5.35
CA ARG A 218 -11.03 -6.63 -6.12
C ARG A 218 -9.61 -6.09 -6.02
N PHE A 219 -8.69 -6.97 -5.73
CA PHE A 219 -7.25 -6.71 -5.70
C PHE A 219 -6.59 -7.62 -6.73
N GLU A 220 -6.20 -7.03 -7.85
CA GLU A 220 -5.56 -7.73 -8.95
C GLU A 220 -4.11 -7.30 -9.00
N VAL A 221 -3.21 -8.25 -8.84
CA VAL A 221 -1.77 -8.00 -8.77
C VAL A 221 -1.04 -8.97 -9.68
N ARG A 222 -0.01 -8.47 -10.36
CA ARG A 222 0.91 -9.27 -11.16
C ARG A 222 2.34 -8.88 -10.81
N GLU A 223 3.16 -9.87 -10.56
CA GLU A 223 4.60 -9.67 -10.37
C GLU A 223 5.31 -9.61 -11.73
N HIS A 224 6.20 -8.63 -11.86
CA HIS A 224 7.11 -8.49 -12.99
C HIS A 224 8.55 -8.63 -12.47
N PRO A 225 9.35 -9.60 -12.92
CA PRO A 225 10.66 -9.92 -12.35
C PRO A 225 11.59 -8.71 -12.19
N ASP A 226 11.56 -7.77 -13.14
CA ASP A 226 12.45 -6.60 -13.13
C ASP A 226 11.74 -5.28 -12.80
N ALA A 227 10.43 -5.29 -12.60
CA ALA A 227 9.64 -4.07 -12.43
C ALA A 227 8.85 -4.01 -11.12
N GLY A 228 8.93 -5.06 -10.26
CA GLY A 228 8.10 -5.17 -9.07
C GLY A 228 6.66 -5.54 -9.41
N PHE A 229 5.71 -5.10 -8.61
CA PHE A 229 4.30 -5.44 -8.79
C PHE A 229 3.55 -4.40 -9.61
N GLU A 230 2.72 -4.89 -10.53
CA GLU A 230 1.63 -4.16 -11.17
C GLU A 230 0.35 -4.41 -10.39
N LEU A 231 -0.41 -3.37 -10.16
CA LEU A 231 -1.62 -3.43 -9.35
C LEU A 231 -2.79 -2.71 -10.00
N LEU A 232 -3.96 -3.34 -9.95
CA LEU A 232 -5.26 -2.70 -10.09
C LEU A 232 -6.18 -3.14 -8.95
N ALA A 233 -6.45 -2.23 -8.02
CA ALA A 233 -7.47 -2.40 -6.98
C ALA A 233 -8.72 -1.59 -7.32
N HIS A 234 -9.91 -2.16 -7.12
CA HIS A 234 -11.16 -1.47 -7.47
C HIS A 234 -12.37 -2.00 -6.70
N ASN A 235 -13.48 -1.28 -6.78
CA ASN A 235 -14.75 -1.59 -6.09
C ASN A 235 -15.51 -2.80 -6.63
N GLY A 236 -14.92 -3.61 -7.50
CA GLY A 236 -15.57 -4.77 -8.12
C GLY A 236 -16.49 -4.46 -9.31
N ARG A 237 -16.97 -3.22 -9.43
CA ARG A 237 -17.97 -2.81 -10.45
C ARG A 237 -17.35 -2.13 -11.67
N LEU A 238 -16.24 -1.43 -11.47
CA LEU A 238 -15.56 -0.62 -12.51
C LEU A 238 -14.42 -1.34 -13.23
N GLY A 239 -13.95 -2.48 -12.70
CA GLY A 239 -12.77 -3.20 -13.20
C GLY A 239 -12.72 -3.42 -14.70
N PRO A 240 -13.75 -4.02 -15.35
CA PRO A 240 -13.72 -4.27 -16.79
C PRO A 240 -13.59 -3.01 -17.65
N ARG A 241 -14.14 -1.88 -17.17
CA ARG A 241 -14.03 -0.59 -17.86
C ARG A 241 -12.67 0.03 -17.66
N LEU A 242 -12.12 -0.04 -16.45
CA LEU A 242 -10.79 0.47 -16.12
C LEU A 242 -9.70 -0.27 -16.90
N LYS A 243 -9.76 -1.60 -16.97
CA LYS A 243 -8.82 -2.44 -17.72
C LYS A 243 -8.71 -2.08 -19.21
N ARG A 244 -9.81 -1.63 -19.83
CA ARG A 244 -9.80 -1.18 -21.22
C ARG A 244 -9.16 0.20 -21.42
N LEU A 245 -9.03 0.98 -20.37
CA LEU A 245 -8.51 2.35 -20.40
C LEU A 245 -7.09 2.45 -19.87
N LEU A 246 -6.69 1.48 -19.05
CA LEU A 246 -5.30 1.38 -18.61
C LEU A 246 -4.46 0.81 -19.75
N PRO A 247 -3.30 1.39 -20.05
CA PRO A 247 -2.42 0.84 -21.06
C PRO A 247 -1.92 -0.55 -20.65
N PRO A 248 -1.66 -1.45 -21.60
CA PRO A 248 -0.98 -2.69 -21.28
C PRO A 248 0.43 -2.39 -20.75
N VAL A 249 0.88 -3.19 -19.79
CA VAL A 249 2.26 -3.09 -19.34
C VAL A 249 3.18 -3.42 -20.52
N PRO A 250 4.08 -2.51 -20.94
CA PRO A 250 4.93 -2.77 -22.07
C PRO A 250 5.80 -4.01 -21.83
N PRO A 251 6.05 -4.85 -22.85
CA PRO A 251 6.99 -5.96 -22.71
C PRO A 251 8.38 -5.45 -22.34
N GLN A 252 9.16 -6.31 -21.73
CA GLN A 252 10.57 -6.02 -21.44
C GLN A 252 11.32 -5.88 -22.76
N THR A 253 11.99 -4.75 -22.96
CA THR A 253 13.03 -4.54 -23.98
C THR A 253 14.38 -4.55 -23.31
#